data_844fb3172d978bc6c9261a88b82a84d0
#
_entry.id   844fb3172d978bc6c9261a88b82a84d0
#
_cell.length_a   1.000
_cell.length_b   1.000
_cell.length_c   1.000
_cell.angle_alpha   90.00
_cell.angle_beta   90.00
_cell.angle_gamma   90.00
#
_symmetry.space_group_name_H-M   'P 1'
#
loop_
_entity.id
_entity.type
_entity.pdbx_description
1 polymer ?
#
loop_
_entity_poly.entity_id
_entity_poly.type
_entity_poly.pdbx_seq_one_letter_code
_entity_poly.pdbx_strand_id
1 'polypeptide(L)'
;MHKNTRLTPYHREEIWHLYTKEKVTVTDLAQRFNVSRPTIYNALKLARLRLFKPQTSTNERFKTIQYGIKRLVKVEKAIEDRLKREAKRYNKSYPGEMVHVDTKRLPLLKDELKTDRREYLFVGIDDFSRELYAGIYDDKSQFSAAMFLQQDILVQCPYSIDCIYSDNGREYKGTVDHAFVHLCRLNNIHQKFTRPARPQTNGKAERVIRTLMEMWHEKEDFLNSEDRKSKLKRFINFYNTVKPHKGLNGATPYEVLDFYFKQNV
;
A
#
# COMPACT_ATOMS: atom_id res chain seq x y z
N MET A 1 -27.38 24.98 19.11
CA MET A 1 -27.07 26.14 19.98
C MET A 1 -25.72 25.90 20.66
N HIS A 2 -24.87 26.93 20.69
CA HIS A 2 -23.59 26.80 21.40
C HIS A 2 -23.86 26.74 22.90
N LYS A 3 -23.25 25.79 23.62
CA LYS A 3 -23.44 25.54 25.07
C LYS A 3 -23.27 26.78 25.97
N ASN A 4 -22.67 27.85 25.46
CA ASN A 4 -22.32 29.07 26.20
C ASN A 4 -23.11 30.34 25.78
N THR A 5 -24.14 30.24 24.92
CA THR A 5 -24.92 31.42 24.53
C THR A 5 -26.12 31.55 25.44
N ARG A 6 -26.00 32.37 26.47
CA ARG A 6 -27.10 32.66 27.41
C ARG A 6 -28.22 33.49 26.80
N LEU A 7 -27.97 34.22 25.69
CA LEU A 7 -28.96 35.09 25.01
C LEU A 7 -29.47 34.41 23.73
N THR A 8 -30.76 34.20 23.65
CA THR A 8 -31.45 33.76 22.42
C THR A 8 -31.57 34.92 21.42
N PRO A 9 -31.90 34.72 20.14
CA PRO A 9 -32.22 35.77 19.18
C PRO A 9 -33.35 36.69 19.71
N TYR A 10 -34.37 36.10 20.29
CA TYR A 10 -35.48 36.83 20.91
C TYR A 10 -35.01 37.75 22.04
N HIS A 11 -34.18 37.28 22.97
CA HIS A 11 -33.58 38.11 24.02
C HIS A 11 -32.74 39.26 23.45
N ARG A 12 -32.12 39.12 22.31
CA ARG A 12 -31.32 40.19 21.68
C ARG A 12 -32.19 41.23 21.02
N GLU A 13 -33.32 40.85 20.44
CA GLU A 13 -34.31 41.78 19.93
C GLU A 13 -34.98 42.54 21.07
N GLU A 14 -35.33 41.87 22.15
CA GLU A 14 -35.88 42.48 23.36
C GLU A 14 -34.87 43.46 24.01
N ILE A 15 -33.60 43.10 24.15
CA ILE A 15 -32.55 44.02 24.63
C ILE A 15 -32.43 45.25 23.75
N TRP A 16 -32.52 45.08 22.42
CA TRP A 16 -32.50 46.21 21.49
C TRP A 16 -33.70 47.11 21.64
N HIS A 17 -34.89 46.58 21.78
CA HIS A 17 -36.12 47.30 21.97
C HIS A 17 -36.09 48.08 23.29
N LEU A 18 -35.77 47.42 24.41
CA LEU A 18 -35.65 48.03 25.73
C LEU A 18 -34.63 49.16 25.74
N TYR A 19 -33.46 48.96 25.11
CA TYR A 19 -32.42 49.99 25.03
C TYR A 19 -32.82 51.19 24.17
N THR A 20 -33.44 50.96 23.00
CA THR A 20 -33.72 52.04 22.03
C THR A 20 -35.04 52.75 22.28
N LYS A 21 -36.07 52.01 22.68
CA LYS A 21 -37.43 52.56 22.90
C LYS A 21 -37.66 52.98 24.34
N GLU A 22 -37.30 52.11 25.28
CA GLU A 22 -37.55 52.33 26.70
C GLU A 22 -36.38 52.97 27.41
N LYS A 23 -35.22 53.16 26.74
CA LYS A 23 -34.02 53.80 27.26
C LYS A 23 -33.47 53.18 28.55
N VAL A 24 -33.69 51.86 28.71
CA VAL A 24 -33.16 51.08 29.85
C VAL A 24 -31.65 51.06 29.81
N THR A 25 -31.00 51.23 30.97
CA THR A 25 -29.53 51.28 31.04
C THR A 25 -28.87 49.92 30.78
N VAL A 26 -27.66 49.91 30.28
CA VAL A 26 -26.88 48.66 30.06
C VAL A 26 -26.68 47.88 31.36
N THR A 27 -26.64 48.58 32.50
CA THR A 27 -26.50 47.91 33.80
C THR A 27 -27.75 47.16 34.17
N ASP A 28 -28.93 47.76 33.99
CA ASP A 28 -30.21 47.12 34.28
C ASP A 28 -30.50 45.97 33.31
N LEU A 29 -30.16 46.15 32.04
CA LEU A 29 -30.24 45.06 31.04
C LEU A 29 -29.33 43.88 31.39
N ALA A 30 -28.13 44.16 31.90
CA ALA A 30 -27.20 43.11 32.31
C ALA A 30 -27.75 42.31 33.51
N GLN A 31 -28.36 42.99 34.47
CA GLN A 31 -29.04 42.37 35.61
C GLN A 31 -30.28 41.58 35.17
N ARG A 32 -31.18 42.20 34.36
CA ARG A 32 -32.43 41.60 33.87
C ARG A 32 -32.20 40.28 33.10
N PHE A 33 -31.18 40.26 32.24
CA PHE A 33 -30.87 39.09 31.42
C PHE A 33 -29.80 38.18 32.03
N ASN A 34 -29.32 38.49 33.24
CA ASN A 34 -28.28 37.74 33.96
C ASN A 34 -27.02 37.47 33.12
N VAL A 35 -26.52 38.52 32.49
CA VAL A 35 -25.33 38.50 31.65
C VAL A 35 -24.40 39.67 32.00
N SER A 36 -23.13 39.57 31.56
CA SER A 36 -22.18 40.67 31.77
C SER A 36 -22.49 41.89 30.88
N ARG A 37 -22.15 43.13 31.34
CA ARG A 37 -22.25 44.34 30.54
C ARG A 37 -21.58 44.24 29.17
N PRO A 38 -20.37 43.64 29.01
CA PRO A 38 -19.77 43.41 27.69
C PRO A 38 -20.67 42.59 26.78
N THR A 39 -21.42 41.60 27.31
CA THR A 39 -22.37 40.79 26.53
C THR A 39 -23.51 41.63 25.98
N ILE A 40 -24.05 42.59 26.80
CA ILE A 40 -25.08 43.54 26.34
C ILE A 40 -24.53 44.48 25.27
N TYR A 41 -23.32 45.04 25.45
CA TYR A 41 -22.69 45.89 24.43
C TYR A 41 -22.49 45.14 23.12
N ASN A 42 -22.07 43.89 23.16
CA ASN A 42 -21.97 43.07 21.96
C ASN A 42 -23.32 42.79 21.30
N ALA A 43 -24.37 42.53 22.08
CA ALA A 43 -25.71 42.34 21.57
C ALA A 43 -26.21 43.62 20.88
N LEU A 44 -26.04 44.80 21.51
CA LEU A 44 -26.39 46.09 20.93
C LEU A 44 -25.59 46.46 19.69
N LYS A 45 -24.30 46.15 19.65
CA LYS A 45 -23.43 46.31 18.47
C LYS A 45 -23.95 45.51 17.28
N LEU A 46 -24.31 44.23 17.50
CA LEU A 46 -24.87 43.36 16.45
C LEU A 46 -26.28 43.79 16.05
N ALA A 47 -27.10 44.24 17.01
CA ALA A 47 -28.46 44.73 16.75
C ALA A 47 -28.46 45.97 15.85
N ARG A 48 -27.50 46.89 15.95
CA ARG A 48 -27.31 48.03 15.03
C ARG A 48 -27.18 47.58 13.58
N LEU A 49 -26.58 46.37 13.34
CA LEU A 49 -26.44 45.75 12.03
C LEU A 49 -27.62 44.82 11.69
N ARG A 50 -28.71 44.85 12.47
CA ARG A 50 -29.87 43.95 12.37
C ARG A 50 -29.51 42.45 12.44
N LEU A 51 -28.40 42.11 13.11
CA LEU A 51 -27.92 40.76 13.29
C LEU A 51 -28.35 40.23 14.67
N PHE A 52 -29.57 39.80 14.80
CA PHE A 52 -30.09 39.23 16.06
C PHE A 52 -29.77 37.78 16.24
N LYS A 53 -29.55 37.03 15.17
CA LYS A 53 -29.09 35.65 15.24
C LYS A 53 -27.64 35.63 15.77
N PRO A 54 -27.31 34.71 16.68
CA PRO A 54 -25.93 34.57 17.07
C PRO A 54 -25.13 34.27 15.78
N GLN A 55 -24.09 35.06 15.51
CA GLN A 55 -23.13 34.65 14.54
C GLN A 55 -22.56 33.32 15.06
N THR A 56 -22.89 32.25 14.35
CA THR A 56 -22.25 30.97 14.58
C THR A 56 -20.76 31.22 14.41
N SER A 57 -20.10 31.17 15.54
CA SER A 57 -18.68 31.48 15.60
C SER A 57 -17.94 30.56 14.61
N THR A 58 -16.72 30.94 14.27
CA THR A 58 -15.70 30.12 13.60
C THR A 58 -15.72 28.62 13.95
N ASN A 59 -16.32 28.21 15.07
CA ASN A 59 -16.57 26.84 15.45
C ASN A 59 -17.51 26.05 14.52
N GLU A 60 -18.50 26.67 13.86
CA GLU A 60 -19.31 25.95 12.86
C GLU A 60 -18.57 25.80 11.54
N ARG A 61 -17.79 26.80 11.13
CA ARG A 61 -16.88 26.67 10.00
C ARG A 61 -15.84 25.57 10.26
N PHE A 62 -15.29 25.54 11.47
CA PHE A 62 -14.33 24.50 11.87
C PHE A 62 -14.99 23.11 11.92
N LYS A 63 -16.22 23.00 12.42
CA LYS A 63 -16.99 21.75 12.41
C LYS A 63 -17.33 21.33 10.98
N THR A 64 -17.73 22.24 10.12
CA THR A 64 -18.05 21.94 8.71
C THR A 64 -16.81 21.50 7.96
N ILE A 65 -15.65 22.12 8.20
CA ILE A 65 -14.36 21.69 7.63
C ILE A 65 -13.96 20.32 8.19
N GLN A 66 -14.04 20.08 9.51
CA GLN A 66 -13.72 18.77 10.08
C GLN A 66 -14.69 17.67 9.62
N TYR A 67 -15.98 17.95 9.49
CA TYR A 67 -16.96 17.01 8.92
C TYR A 67 -16.68 16.77 7.44
N GLY A 68 -16.31 17.79 6.69
CA GLY A 68 -15.89 17.68 5.29
C GLY A 68 -14.67 16.78 5.12
N ILE A 69 -13.61 17.03 5.91
CA ILE A 69 -12.38 16.21 5.88
C ILE A 69 -12.66 14.75 6.31
N LYS A 70 -13.42 14.54 7.39
CA LYS A 70 -13.81 13.19 7.82
C LYS A 70 -14.65 12.45 6.79
N ARG A 71 -15.51 13.17 6.07
CA ARG A 71 -16.31 12.61 4.97
C ARG A 71 -15.45 12.28 3.77
N LEU A 72 -14.49 13.15 3.42
CA LEU A 72 -13.52 12.90 2.34
C LEU A 72 -12.66 11.67 2.65
N VAL A 73 -12.09 11.56 3.85
CA VAL A 73 -11.33 10.37 4.27
C VAL A 73 -12.17 9.09 4.23
N LYS A 74 -13.47 9.15 4.61
CA LYS A 74 -14.38 8.00 4.47
C LYS A 74 -14.64 7.65 3.01
N VAL A 75 -14.81 8.65 2.15
CA VAL A 75 -15.04 8.45 0.71
C VAL A 75 -13.77 7.91 0.05
N GLU A 76 -12.59 8.46 0.36
CA GLU A 76 -11.31 7.93 -0.11
C GLU A 76 -11.09 6.49 0.30
N LYS A 77 -11.34 6.15 1.57
CA LYS A 77 -11.24 4.79 2.06
C LYS A 77 -12.26 3.86 1.38
N ALA A 78 -13.49 4.32 1.17
CA ALA A 78 -14.51 3.54 0.47
C ALA A 78 -14.17 3.31 -1.00
N ILE A 79 -13.58 4.32 -1.67
CA ILE A 79 -13.07 4.21 -3.04
C ILE A 79 -11.88 3.25 -3.07
N GLU A 80 -10.95 3.37 -2.13
CA GLU A 80 -9.80 2.49 -2.02
C GLU A 80 -10.22 1.03 -1.75
N ASP A 81 -11.18 0.81 -0.85
CA ASP A 81 -11.75 -0.51 -0.56
C ASP A 81 -12.56 -1.06 -1.74
N ARG A 82 -13.21 -0.19 -2.52
CA ARG A 82 -13.89 -0.55 -3.77
C ARG A 82 -12.89 -0.91 -4.85
N LEU A 83 -11.85 -0.10 -5.07
CA LEU A 83 -10.76 -0.38 -6.01
C LEU A 83 -10.00 -1.66 -5.64
N LYS A 84 -9.81 -1.93 -4.34
CA LYS A 84 -9.24 -3.20 -3.85
C LYS A 84 -10.15 -4.40 -4.12
N ARG A 85 -11.47 -4.24 -4.08
CA ARG A 85 -12.45 -5.29 -4.43
C ARG A 85 -12.60 -5.47 -5.94
N GLU A 86 -12.60 -4.37 -6.69
CA GLU A 86 -12.70 -4.34 -8.16
C GLU A 86 -11.34 -4.62 -8.83
N ALA A 87 -10.21 -4.48 -8.13
CA ALA A 87 -8.96 -5.08 -8.56
C ALA A 87 -9.19 -6.59 -8.61
N LYS A 88 -9.78 -7.05 -9.72
CA LYS A 88 -9.87 -8.46 -10.07
C LYS A 88 -8.50 -9.04 -9.77
N ARG A 89 -8.44 -10.02 -8.88
CA ARG A 89 -7.24 -10.83 -8.71
C ARG A 89 -6.98 -11.45 -10.08
N TYR A 90 -6.06 -10.85 -10.82
CA TYR A 90 -5.60 -11.42 -12.07
C TYR A 90 -4.82 -12.69 -11.71
N ASN A 91 -5.54 -13.79 -11.58
CA ASN A 91 -4.90 -15.08 -11.68
C ASN A 91 -4.84 -15.41 -13.15
N LYS A 92 -3.66 -15.75 -13.62
CA LYS A 92 -3.45 -16.21 -14.97
C LYS A 92 -4.13 -17.59 -15.14
N SER A 93 -4.31 -17.98 -16.38
CA SER A 93 -5.17 -19.12 -16.72
C SER A 93 -4.40 -20.45 -16.75
N TYR A 94 -3.08 -20.40 -16.94
CA TYR A 94 -2.20 -21.55 -17.03
C TYR A 94 -0.80 -21.23 -16.50
N PRO A 95 -0.02 -22.27 -16.12
CA PRO A 95 1.36 -22.09 -15.64
C PRO A 95 2.24 -21.48 -16.73
N GLY A 96 3.09 -20.52 -16.36
CA GLY A 96 4.01 -19.86 -17.27
C GLY A 96 3.41 -18.71 -18.10
N GLU A 97 2.08 -18.48 -18.08
CA GLU A 97 1.47 -17.33 -18.76
C GLU A 97 2.10 -16.01 -18.30
N MET A 98 2.49 -15.94 -17.02
CA MET A 98 3.22 -14.79 -16.47
C MET A 98 4.00 -15.17 -15.22
N VAL A 99 5.30 -14.92 -15.23
CA VAL A 99 6.18 -15.00 -14.07
C VAL A 99 6.54 -13.59 -13.63
N HIS A 100 6.25 -13.25 -12.37
CA HIS A 100 6.65 -11.99 -11.76
C HIS A 100 8.05 -12.13 -11.19
N VAL A 101 8.95 -11.20 -11.52
CA VAL A 101 10.32 -11.16 -10.98
C VAL A 101 10.59 -9.88 -10.21
N ASP A 102 11.41 -9.98 -9.19
CA ASP A 102 11.86 -8.86 -8.37
C ASP A 102 13.20 -9.18 -7.72
N THR A 103 13.89 -8.13 -7.24
CA THR A 103 15.23 -8.28 -6.63
C THR A 103 15.28 -7.57 -5.28
N LYS A 104 15.75 -8.27 -4.27
CA LYS A 104 15.92 -7.74 -2.92
C LYS A 104 17.39 -7.78 -2.50
N ARG A 105 17.93 -6.66 -2.04
CA ARG A 105 19.22 -6.62 -1.38
C ARG A 105 19.12 -7.30 -0.02
N LEU A 106 19.96 -8.30 0.23
CA LEU A 106 19.97 -9.04 1.50
C LEU A 106 20.73 -8.26 2.59
N PRO A 107 20.36 -8.47 3.86
CA PRO A 107 21.19 -8.04 4.98
C PRO A 107 22.56 -8.74 4.98
N LEU A 108 23.54 -8.10 5.59
CA LEU A 108 24.85 -8.69 5.84
C LEU A 108 24.73 -9.92 6.75
N LEU A 109 25.65 -10.86 6.61
CA LEU A 109 25.83 -11.94 7.57
C LEU A 109 26.42 -11.40 8.89
N LYS A 110 26.32 -12.18 9.97
CA LYS A 110 26.74 -11.75 11.31
C LYS A 110 28.22 -11.33 11.37
N ASP A 111 29.07 -11.98 10.58
CA ASP A 111 30.53 -11.75 10.57
C ASP A 111 30.99 -10.81 9.44
N GLU A 112 30.08 -10.30 8.63
CA GLU A 112 30.38 -9.37 7.54
C GLU A 112 30.45 -7.91 8.03
N LEU A 113 31.42 -7.18 7.51
CA LEU A 113 31.58 -5.75 7.79
C LEU A 113 30.64 -4.92 6.93
N LYS A 114 30.31 -3.70 7.38
CA LYS A 114 29.44 -2.76 6.62
C LYS A 114 30.02 -2.38 5.25
N THR A 115 31.32 -2.58 5.06
CA THR A 115 32.06 -2.34 3.82
C THR A 115 32.00 -3.52 2.84
N ASP A 116 31.57 -4.70 3.31
CA ASP A 116 31.53 -5.89 2.47
C ASP A 116 30.42 -5.82 1.43
N ARG A 117 30.61 -6.55 0.33
CA ARG A 117 29.62 -6.64 -0.73
C ARG A 117 28.41 -7.38 -0.23
N ARG A 118 27.25 -6.78 -0.46
CA ARG A 118 25.97 -7.41 -0.13
C ARG A 118 25.47 -8.26 -1.26
N GLU A 119 24.97 -9.40 -0.93
CA GLU A 119 24.28 -10.29 -1.86
C GLU A 119 22.86 -9.79 -2.19
N TYR A 120 22.37 -10.25 -3.31
CA TYR A 120 21.02 -9.93 -3.82
C TYR A 120 20.23 -11.21 -4.03
N LEU A 121 19.04 -11.22 -3.47
CA LEU A 121 18.03 -12.26 -3.66
C LEU A 121 17.19 -11.88 -4.88
N PHE A 122 17.28 -12.70 -5.92
CA PHE A 122 16.38 -12.66 -7.06
C PHE A 122 15.23 -13.63 -6.83
N VAL A 123 14.01 -13.20 -7.13
CA VAL A 123 12.80 -13.97 -6.90
C VAL A 123 11.94 -13.96 -8.16
N GLY A 124 11.44 -15.13 -8.52
CA GLY A 124 10.44 -15.33 -9.56
C GLY A 124 9.23 -16.06 -8.98
N ILE A 125 8.02 -15.63 -9.32
CA ILE A 125 6.81 -16.34 -8.92
C ILE A 125 5.86 -16.46 -10.10
N ASP A 126 5.44 -17.69 -10.40
CA ASP A 126 4.40 -17.93 -11.39
C ASP A 126 3.06 -17.38 -10.92
N ASP A 127 2.38 -16.67 -11.79
CA ASP A 127 1.11 -16.02 -11.46
C ASP A 127 -0.04 -17.01 -11.27
N PHE A 128 -0.04 -18.12 -11.96
CA PHE A 128 -1.07 -19.15 -11.86
C PHE A 128 -0.87 -20.05 -10.65
N SER A 129 0.22 -20.78 -10.61
CA SER A 129 0.50 -21.80 -9.59
C SER A 129 1.06 -21.25 -8.28
N ARG A 130 1.60 -20.02 -8.27
CA ARG A 130 2.42 -19.46 -7.19
C ARG A 130 3.72 -20.22 -6.97
N GLU A 131 4.18 -20.97 -7.94
CA GLU A 131 5.48 -21.62 -7.87
C GLU A 131 6.59 -20.58 -7.71
N LEU A 132 7.45 -20.82 -6.73
CA LEU A 132 8.52 -19.92 -6.34
C LEU A 132 9.84 -20.39 -6.93
N TYR A 133 10.53 -19.47 -7.57
CA TYR A 133 11.92 -19.58 -8.00
C TYR A 133 12.73 -18.51 -7.26
N ALA A 134 13.90 -18.83 -6.75
CA ALA A 134 14.77 -17.83 -6.13
C ALA A 134 16.24 -18.25 -6.19
N GLY A 135 17.13 -17.24 -6.31
CA GLY A 135 18.57 -17.39 -6.31
C GLY A 135 19.26 -16.22 -5.61
N ILE A 136 20.45 -16.47 -5.07
CA ILE A 136 21.30 -15.45 -4.44
C ILE A 136 22.51 -15.19 -5.31
N TYR A 137 22.74 -13.91 -5.63
CA TYR A 137 23.79 -13.43 -6.51
C TYR A 137 24.56 -12.27 -5.87
N ASP A 138 25.82 -12.10 -6.30
CA ASP A 138 26.74 -11.13 -5.69
C ASP A 138 26.42 -9.68 -6.06
N ASP A 139 25.66 -9.46 -7.13
CA ASP A 139 25.29 -8.12 -7.59
C ASP A 139 23.87 -8.05 -8.17
N LYS A 140 23.40 -6.82 -8.37
CA LYS A 140 22.14 -6.49 -9.04
C LYS A 140 22.42 -6.02 -10.47
N SER A 141 23.02 -6.87 -11.28
CA SER A 141 23.35 -6.59 -12.66
C SER A 141 22.44 -7.33 -13.65
N GLN A 142 22.50 -6.92 -14.92
CA GLN A 142 21.82 -7.62 -16.02
C GLN A 142 22.34 -9.06 -16.19
N PHE A 143 23.60 -9.32 -15.83
CA PHE A 143 24.19 -10.63 -15.94
C PHE A 143 23.68 -11.57 -14.84
N SER A 144 23.62 -11.10 -13.61
CA SER A 144 23.02 -11.83 -12.50
C SER A 144 21.54 -12.12 -12.73
N ALA A 145 20.79 -11.16 -13.29
CA ALA A 145 19.41 -11.38 -13.69
C ALA A 145 19.26 -12.43 -14.80
N ALA A 146 20.14 -12.39 -15.80
CA ALA A 146 20.16 -13.40 -16.87
C ALA A 146 20.54 -14.79 -16.34
N MET A 147 21.52 -14.89 -15.45
CA MET A 147 21.86 -16.15 -14.79
C MET A 147 20.70 -16.69 -13.97
N PHE A 148 20.02 -15.85 -13.20
CA PHE A 148 18.81 -16.20 -12.46
C PHE A 148 17.71 -16.76 -13.38
N LEU A 149 17.43 -16.07 -14.48
CA LEU A 149 16.46 -16.55 -15.46
C LEU A 149 16.87 -17.92 -16.03
N GLN A 150 18.13 -18.08 -16.42
CA GLN A 150 18.63 -19.32 -17.04
C GLN A 150 18.67 -20.50 -16.06
N GLN A 151 19.27 -20.31 -14.89
CA GLN A 151 19.61 -21.40 -13.97
C GLN A 151 18.51 -21.70 -12.97
N ASP A 152 17.85 -20.67 -12.43
CA ASP A 152 16.88 -20.85 -11.36
C ASP A 152 15.43 -20.90 -11.89
N ILE A 153 15.16 -20.32 -13.06
CA ILE A 153 13.82 -20.39 -13.64
C ILE A 153 13.77 -21.41 -14.76
N LEU A 154 14.42 -21.16 -15.90
CA LEU A 154 14.24 -21.98 -17.12
C LEU A 154 14.68 -23.44 -16.97
N VAL A 155 15.75 -23.71 -16.20
CA VAL A 155 16.23 -25.08 -15.95
C VAL A 155 15.28 -25.85 -15.02
N GLN A 156 14.61 -25.16 -14.09
CA GLN A 156 13.76 -25.80 -13.07
C GLN A 156 12.28 -25.85 -13.49
N CYS A 157 11.86 -24.92 -14.33
CA CYS A 157 10.46 -24.79 -14.76
C CYS A 157 10.09 -25.92 -15.73
N PRO A 158 9.07 -26.75 -15.43
CA PRO A 158 8.66 -27.86 -16.28
C PRO A 158 7.74 -27.45 -17.43
N TYR A 159 7.47 -26.17 -17.61
CA TYR A 159 6.57 -25.60 -18.62
C TYR A 159 7.20 -24.41 -19.32
N SER A 160 6.66 -24.00 -20.47
CA SER A 160 7.10 -22.80 -21.18
C SER A 160 6.62 -21.53 -20.46
N ILE A 161 7.45 -20.48 -20.54
CA ILE A 161 7.13 -19.17 -19.97
C ILE A 161 6.85 -18.20 -21.11
N ASP A 162 5.63 -17.65 -21.15
CA ASP A 162 5.24 -16.70 -22.18
C ASP A 162 5.64 -15.27 -21.85
N CYS A 163 5.58 -14.89 -20.56
CA CYS A 163 5.78 -13.53 -20.15
C CYS A 163 6.51 -13.40 -18.81
N ILE A 164 7.49 -12.53 -18.76
CA ILE A 164 8.09 -12.06 -17.51
C ILE A 164 7.62 -10.63 -17.21
N TYR A 165 7.15 -10.43 -15.97
CA TYR A 165 6.71 -9.17 -15.46
C TYR A 165 7.64 -8.66 -14.37
N SER A 166 8.27 -7.50 -14.58
CA SER A 166 9.22 -6.89 -13.64
C SER A 166 8.90 -5.43 -13.36
N ASP A 167 9.58 -4.86 -12.39
CA ASP A 167 9.70 -3.41 -12.27
C ASP A 167 10.58 -2.85 -13.42
N ASN A 168 10.83 -1.52 -13.40
CA ASN A 168 11.70 -0.86 -14.39
C ASN A 168 13.18 -0.89 -13.97
N GLY A 169 13.59 -1.86 -13.16
CA GLY A 169 14.97 -2.03 -12.71
C GLY A 169 15.94 -2.21 -13.88
N ARG A 170 17.15 -1.65 -13.73
CA ARG A 170 18.19 -1.73 -14.77
C ARG A 170 18.69 -3.17 -14.98
N GLU A 171 18.49 -4.06 -14.05
CA GLU A 171 18.80 -5.49 -14.16
C GLU A 171 17.88 -6.22 -15.13
N TYR A 172 16.64 -5.71 -15.33
CA TYR A 172 15.62 -6.34 -16.19
C TYR A 172 15.37 -5.57 -17.49
N LYS A 173 15.67 -4.27 -17.50
CA LYS A 173 15.30 -3.37 -18.60
C LYS A 173 16.51 -2.75 -19.24
N GLY A 174 16.62 -2.90 -20.56
CA GLY A 174 17.71 -2.34 -21.33
C GLY A 174 17.46 -2.37 -22.84
N THR A 175 18.52 -2.14 -23.60
CA THR A 175 18.56 -2.24 -25.07
C THR A 175 18.58 -3.71 -25.52
N VAL A 176 18.70 -3.93 -26.82
CA VAL A 176 18.79 -5.27 -27.43
C VAL A 176 19.98 -6.08 -26.89
N ASP A 177 21.10 -5.39 -26.61
CA ASP A 177 22.34 -6.01 -26.13
C ASP A 177 22.35 -6.30 -24.62
N HIS A 178 21.29 -5.94 -23.92
CA HIS A 178 21.14 -6.21 -22.50
C HIS A 178 20.97 -7.72 -22.27
N ALA A 179 21.83 -8.33 -21.43
CA ALA A 179 21.91 -9.78 -21.26
C ALA A 179 20.56 -10.44 -20.92
N PHE A 180 19.79 -9.85 -19.98
CA PHE A 180 18.48 -10.36 -19.62
C PHE A 180 17.46 -10.24 -20.76
N VAL A 181 17.45 -9.11 -21.48
CA VAL A 181 16.56 -8.89 -22.63
C VAL A 181 16.88 -9.86 -23.76
N HIS A 182 18.17 -10.06 -24.03
CA HIS A 182 18.64 -10.99 -25.04
C HIS A 182 18.20 -12.43 -24.72
N LEU A 183 18.38 -12.86 -23.47
CA LEU A 183 17.96 -14.20 -23.03
C LEU A 183 16.44 -14.41 -23.10
N CYS A 184 15.64 -13.40 -22.73
CA CYS A 184 14.18 -13.44 -22.91
C CYS A 184 13.80 -13.65 -24.38
N ARG A 185 14.44 -12.93 -25.30
CA ARG A 185 14.19 -13.04 -26.75
C ARG A 185 14.57 -14.41 -27.30
N LEU A 186 15.73 -14.95 -26.89
CA LEU A 186 16.17 -16.29 -27.32
C LEU A 186 15.17 -17.39 -26.90
N ASN A 187 14.47 -17.20 -25.80
CA ASN A 187 13.46 -18.15 -25.31
C ASN A 187 12.02 -17.76 -25.67
N ASN A 188 11.81 -16.79 -26.58
CA ASN A 188 10.50 -16.29 -26.97
C ASN A 188 9.63 -15.75 -25.79
N ILE A 189 10.27 -15.23 -24.76
CA ILE A 189 9.62 -14.68 -23.57
C ILE A 189 9.35 -13.20 -23.76
N HIS A 190 8.07 -12.80 -23.65
CA HIS A 190 7.68 -11.40 -23.66
C HIS A 190 8.01 -10.71 -22.33
N GLN A 191 8.58 -9.50 -22.38
CA GLN A 191 8.79 -8.70 -21.19
C GLN A 191 7.67 -7.66 -21.02
N LYS A 192 7.11 -7.59 -19.80
CA LYS A 192 6.18 -6.54 -19.37
C LYS A 192 6.73 -5.83 -18.15
N PHE A 193 6.51 -4.54 -18.07
CA PHE A 193 7.01 -3.70 -16.99
C PHE A 193 5.88 -3.03 -16.23
N THR A 194 6.12 -2.75 -14.93
CA THR A 194 5.21 -1.94 -14.12
C THR A 194 5.01 -0.57 -14.75
N ARG A 195 3.78 -0.07 -14.72
CA ARG A 195 3.50 1.29 -15.17
C ARG A 195 4.13 2.31 -14.21
N PRO A 196 4.74 3.39 -14.69
CA PRO A 196 5.20 4.48 -13.83
C PRO A 196 4.08 4.94 -12.89
N ALA A 197 4.42 5.24 -11.64
CA ALA A 197 3.51 5.67 -10.59
C ALA A 197 2.42 4.65 -10.15
N ARG A 198 2.53 3.35 -10.53
CA ARG A 198 1.67 2.28 -10.03
C ARG A 198 2.49 1.09 -9.55
N PRO A 199 3.25 1.22 -8.45
CA PRO A 199 4.09 0.14 -7.91
C PRO A 199 3.28 -1.09 -7.48
N GLN A 200 1.99 -0.94 -7.22
CA GLN A 200 1.09 -2.02 -6.77
C GLN A 200 0.94 -3.18 -7.76
N THR A 201 1.43 -3.06 -8.98
CA THR A 201 1.27 -4.09 -10.02
C THR A 201 2.25 -5.26 -9.89
N ASN A 202 3.38 -5.11 -9.17
CA ASN A 202 4.32 -6.21 -8.85
C ASN A 202 4.12 -6.80 -7.44
N GLY A 203 2.99 -6.52 -6.82
CA GLY A 203 2.68 -6.92 -5.44
C GLY A 203 2.75 -8.42 -5.14
N LYS A 204 2.78 -9.30 -6.17
CA LYS A 204 2.97 -10.75 -5.98
C LYS A 204 4.42 -11.08 -5.65
N ALA A 205 5.37 -10.56 -6.41
CA ALA A 205 6.80 -10.73 -6.14
C ALA A 205 7.20 -10.05 -4.83
N GLU A 206 6.74 -8.82 -4.58
CA GLU A 206 6.97 -8.11 -3.30
C GLU A 206 6.46 -8.91 -2.09
N ARG A 207 5.27 -9.51 -2.20
CA ARG A 207 4.71 -10.36 -1.13
C ARG A 207 5.55 -11.61 -0.89
N VAL A 208 6.05 -12.23 -1.93
CA VAL A 208 6.90 -13.41 -1.81
C VAL A 208 8.24 -13.04 -1.19
N ILE A 209 8.85 -11.94 -1.59
CA ILE A 209 10.05 -11.42 -0.93
C ILE A 209 9.81 -11.21 0.57
N ARG A 210 8.68 -10.60 0.94
CA ARG A 210 8.31 -10.45 2.35
C ARG A 210 8.21 -11.80 3.06
N THR A 211 7.54 -12.77 2.45
CA THR A 211 7.43 -14.13 3.01
C THR A 211 8.78 -14.80 3.18
N LEU A 212 9.68 -14.65 2.20
CA LEU A 212 11.07 -15.16 2.29
C LEU A 212 11.82 -14.48 3.44
N MET A 213 11.71 -13.17 3.59
CA MET A 213 12.37 -12.46 4.69
C MET A 213 11.83 -12.90 6.05
N GLU A 214 10.50 -12.93 6.24
CA GLU A 214 9.86 -13.25 7.53
C GLU A 214 9.96 -14.74 7.93
N MET A 215 9.84 -15.66 6.98
CA MET A 215 9.75 -17.10 7.28
C MET A 215 11.05 -17.86 7.12
N TRP A 216 11.98 -17.33 6.32
CA TRP A 216 13.27 -17.95 6.07
C TRP A 216 14.41 -17.12 6.65
N HIS A 217 14.63 -15.90 6.13
CA HIS A 217 15.82 -15.14 6.43
C HIS A 217 15.93 -14.70 7.90
N GLU A 218 14.82 -14.29 8.52
CA GLU A 218 14.77 -13.86 9.92
C GLU A 218 14.71 -15.04 10.93
N LYS A 219 14.43 -16.26 10.43
CA LYS A 219 14.31 -17.45 11.26
C LYS A 219 15.52 -18.35 11.25
N GLU A 220 16.44 -18.12 10.33
CA GLU A 220 17.63 -18.94 10.14
C GLU A 220 18.89 -18.14 10.49
N ASP A 221 19.85 -18.81 11.12
CA ASP A 221 21.21 -18.31 11.25
C ASP A 221 22.04 -18.86 10.10
N PHE A 222 22.85 -18.01 9.47
CA PHE A 222 23.69 -18.37 8.32
C PHE A 222 25.14 -18.30 8.70
N LEU A 223 25.88 -19.38 8.47
CA LEU A 223 27.32 -19.45 8.72
C LEU A 223 28.13 -18.69 7.66
N ASN A 224 27.70 -18.78 6.41
CA ASN A 224 28.34 -18.13 5.27
C ASN A 224 27.35 -18.06 4.08
N SER A 225 27.79 -17.49 2.96
CA SER A 225 26.97 -17.36 1.74
C SER A 225 26.51 -18.73 1.22
N GLU A 226 27.32 -19.75 1.23
CA GLU A 226 26.97 -21.09 0.72
C GLU A 226 25.90 -21.76 1.61
N ASP A 227 26.01 -21.61 2.92
CA ASP A 227 24.98 -22.09 3.86
C ASP A 227 23.67 -21.34 3.63
N ARG A 228 23.71 -20.01 3.41
CA ARG A 228 22.55 -19.20 3.05
C ARG A 228 21.88 -19.70 1.76
N LYS A 229 22.65 -19.95 0.70
CA LYS A 229 22.15 -20.49 -0.57
C LYS A 229 21.54 -21.89 -0.40
N SER A 230 22.18 -22.76 0.38
CA SER A 230 21.69 -24.11 0.67
C SER A 230 20.35 -24.08 1.43
N LYS A 231 20.24 -23.22 2.45
CA LYS A 231 19.01 -23.04 3.24
C LYS A 231 17.89 -22.40 2.41
N LEU A 232 18.22 -21.50 1.49
CA LEU A 232 17.26 -20.95 0.53
C LEU A 232 16.65 -22.07 -0.32
N LYS A 233 17.47 -22.96 -0.89
CA LYS A 233 16.97 -24.09 -1.70
C LYS A 233 16.01 -24.99 -0.91
N ARG A 234 16.32 -25.27 0.36
CA ARG A 234 15.41 -26.02 1.24
C ARG A 234 14.08 -25.27 1.47
N PHE A 235 14.16 -23.97 1.68
CA PHE A 235 12.95 -23.16 1.85
C PHE A 235 12.09 -23.10 0.59
N ILE A 236 12.68 -22.97 -0.60
CA ILE A 236 11.96 -23.00 -1.88
C ILE A 236 11.20 -24.31 -2.03
N ASN A 237 11.87 -25.43 -1.75
CA ASN A 237 11.23 -26.72 -1.79
C ASN A 237 10.05 -26.83 -0.80
N PHE A 238 10.25 -26.43 0.44
CA PHE A 238 9.18 -26.36 1.45
C PHE A 238 8.03 -25.46 0.98
N TYR A 239 8.34 -24.28 0.42
CA TYR A 239 7.33 -23.33 -0.07
C TYR A 239 6.48 -23.94 -1.20
N ASN A 240 7.10 -24.64 -2.13
CA ASN A 240 6.44 -25.18 -3.31
C ASN A 240 5.70 -26.49 -3.03
N THR A 241 6.17 -27.32 -2.08
CA THR A 241 5.63 -28.69 -1.89
C THR A 241 4.88 -28.91 -0.59
N VAL A 242 5.11 -28.10 0.44
CA VAL A 242 4.59 -28.35 1.79
C VAL A 242 3.70 -27.20 2.30
N LYS A 243 4.10 -25.95 2.03
CA LYS A 243 3.42 -24.78 2.59
C LYS A 243 2.07 -24.55 1.91
N PRO A 244 0.93 -24.55 2.66
CA PRO A 244 -0.36 -24.21 2.11
C PRO A 244 -0.47 -22.71 1.81
N HIS A 245 -1.10 -22.37 0.68
CA HIS A 245 -1.24 -20.98 0.22
C HIS A 245 -2.70 -20.53 0.22
N LYS A 246 -2.99 -19.47 0.98
CA LYS A 246 -4.35 -18.89 1.04
C LYS A 246 -4.85 -18.45 -0.34
N GLY A 247 -3.94 -18.03 -1.24
CA GLY A 247 -4.29 -17.63 -2.61
C GLY A 247 -4.64 -18.80 -3.53
N LEU A 248 -4.33 -20.03 -3.11
CA LEU A 248 -4.61 -21.29 -3.79
C LEU A 248 -5.65 -22.14 -3.03
N ASN A 249 -6.47 -21.52 -2.20
CA ASN A 249 -7.48 -22.20 -1.36
C ASN A 249 -6.91 -23.26 -0.40
N GLY A 250 -5.65 -23.08 0.02
CA GLY A 250 -4.97 -24.00 0.93
C GLY A 250 -4.08 -25.03 0.22
N ALA A 251 -4.11 -25.11 -1.10
CA ALA A 251 -3.21 -25.99 -1.85
C ALA A 251 -1.78 -25.44 -1.89
N THR A 252 -0.81 -26.31 -2.14
CA THR A 252 0.57 -25.96 -2.47
C THR A 252 0.72 -25.64 -3.96
N PRO A 253 1.77 -24.90 -4.38
CA PRO A 253 2.06 -24.71 -5.81
C PRO A 253 2.20 -26.03 -6.58
N TYR A 254 2.86 -27.01 -6.00
CA TYR A 254 3.02 -28.35 -6.61
C TYR A 254 1.68 -29.05 -6.85
N GLU A 255 0.78 -29.05 -5.89
CA GLU A 255 -0.56 -29.66 -6.04
C GLU A 255 -1.36 -28.98 -7.15
N VAL A 256 -1.26 -27.66 -7.30
CA VAL A 256 -1.93 -26.91 -8.36
C VAL A 256 -1.37 -27.29 -9.75
N LEU A 257 -0.04 -27.43 -9.85
CA LEU A 257 0.61 -27.85 -11.10
C LEU A 257 0.27 -29.30 -11.45
N ASP A 258 0.35 -30.22 -10.49
CA ASP A 258 0.01 -31.63 -10.67
C ASP A 258 -1.44 -31.81 -11.15
N PHE A 259 -2.36 -31.08 -10.52
CA PHE A 259 -3.77 -31.07 -10.93
C PHE A 259 -3.95 -30.51 -12.34
N TYR A 260 -3.31 -29.38 -12.66
CA TYR A 260 -3.40 -28.77 -13.99
C TYR A 260 -2.90 -29.71 -15.08
N PHE A 261 -1.73 -30.33 -14.91
CA PHE A 261 -1.17 -31.23 -15.92
C PHE A 261 -1.96 -32.53 -16.06
N LYS A 262 -2.51 -33.09 -14.98
CA LYS A 262 -3.39 -34.26 -15.06
C LYS A 262 -4.70 -34.01 -15.81
N GLN A 263 -5.18 -32.77 -15.86
CA GLN A 263 -6.40 -32.42 -16.60
C GLN A 263 -6.14 -32.07 -18.06
N ASN A 264 -4.93 -31.67 -18.42
CA ASN A 264 -4.61 -31.18 -19.76
C ASN A 264 -3.63 -32.09 -20.52
N VAL A 265 -3.39 -33.29 -20.03
CA VAL A 265 -2.74 -34.41 -20.69
C VAL A 265 -3.81 -35.47 -20.96
#